data_e414003422187f364a115a164650acb5
#
_entry.id   e414003422187f364a115a164650acb5
#
_cell.length_a   1.000
_cell.length_b   1.000
_cell.length_c   1.000
_cell.angle_alpha   90.00
_cell.angle_beta   90.00
_cell.angle_gamma   90.00
#
_symmetry.space_group_name_H-M   'P 1'
#
loop_
_entity.id
_entity.type
_entity.pdbx_description
1 polymer ?
#
loop_
_entity_poly.entity_id
_entity_poly.type
_entity_poly.pdbx_seq_one_letter_code
_entity_poly.pdbx_strand_id
1 'polypeptide(L)'
;MQPLQPIVHDLVLAGGGHAHVEVLRRLAMRPVPGLRVTLISRARTSIYSGMMPGHIAGRYGLDEISVNLDQLSVLGGHRLLVGEIEGLDPIAGAFHVRGRPPVRFDSASVNVGVTPDLSAIPGAREHATPVKPLEGFVRSFAASAEQAGRLCIIGGGAGGVELALALSARFEGLSIDVVQSGPRLLPRFPASASRWAEQRLRARGVRLHLGQPAQQVTAGGVQTPERFIEADQVLAVTPARAPDWLAQSGLRTNSGGFITVDASLRSVSHPHIFAAGDCADYAAFPREKAGVFSVRAGPGLADNLRRVAENRHTRPILMQQRGLQLLGDVTGAALAVWGGLSFGLGGGKLFGLKDRIDRRWMGTYNDFGAVMVARMEAEPESQRCAGCGGKVGPDVLQAQLGDRSRAGDVAPLNDHEVASVDLLRDGFDDPFLFGKVAAVHALSDLHAAGATHPRLLAALTLPYARSVPLSRDLEQVQAGLESAGVPVIGGH
;
A
#
# COMPACT_ATOMS: atom_id res chain seq x y z
N MET A 1 -34.73 -5.81 -1.83
CA MET A 1 -33.68 -6.17 -0.85
C MET A 1 -33.14 -7.55 -1.23
N GLN A 2 -31.92 -7.66 -1.71
CA GLN A 2 -31.27 -8.96 -1.78
C GLN A 2 -31.09 -9.48 -0.36
N PRO A 3 -31.35 -10.78 -0.09
CA PRO A 3 -31.14 -11.33 1.25
C PRO A 3 -29.67 -11.16 1.60
N LEU A 4 -29.39 -10.55 2.77
CA LEU A 4 -28.04 -10.42 3.33
C LEU A 4 -27.45 -11.84 3.46
N GLN A 5 -26.52 -12.18 2.57
CA GLN A 5 -25.83 -13.46 2.67
C GLN A 5 -24.75 -13.37 3.77
N PRO A 6 -24.63 -14.39 4.63
CA PRO A 6 -23.62 -14.38 5.66
C PRO A 6 -22.22 -14.38 5.04
N ILE A 7 -21.29 -13.68 5.69
CA ILE A 7 -19.86 -13.76 5.34
C ILE A 7 -19.39 -15.18 5.67
N VAL A 8 -18.82 -15.85 4.68
CA VAL A 8 -18.38 -17.25 4.78
C VAL A 8 -16.91 -17.44 4.40
N HIS A 9 -16.26 -16.43 3.80
CA HIS A 9 -14.87 -16.50 3.36
C HIS A 9 -14.18 -15.16 3.52
N ASP A 10 -13.03 -15.16 4.19
CA ASP A 10 -12.15 -14.00 4.36
C ASP A 10 -10.97 -14.06 3.39
N LEU A 11 -10.90 -13.09 2.48
CA LEU A 11 -9.76 -12.85 1.62
C LEU A 11 -8.96 -11.65 2.13
N VAL A 12 -7.69 -11.87 2.47
CA VAL A 12 -6.80 -10.77 2.86
C VAL A 12 -5.79 -10.48 1.74
N LEU A 13 -5.74 -9.22 1.34
CA LEU A 13 -4.78 -8.68 0.38
C LEU A 13 -3.68 -7.93 1.14
N ALA A 14 -2.48 -8.49 1.22
CA ALA A 14 -1.34 -7.91 1.91
C ALA A 14 -0.53 -7.01 0.95
N GLY A 15 -0.61 -5.69 1.17
CA GLY A 15 0.03 -4.65 0.36
C GLY A 15 -0.86 -4.03 -0.71
N GLY A 16 -0.81 -2.69 -0.81
CA GLY A 16 -1.54 -1.90 -1.82
C GLY A 16 -0.87 -1.84 -3.20
N GLY A 17 -0.14 -2.90 -3.61
CA GLY A 17 0.54 -2.91 -4.92
C GLY A 17 -0.43 -2.97 -6.11
N HIS A 18 0.07 -2.67 -7.31
CA HIS A 18 -0.74 -2.50 -8.53
C HIS A 18 -1.60 -3.72 -8.90
N ALA A 19 -1.15 -4.95 -8.58
CA ALA A 19 -1.98 -6.14 -8.82
C ALA A 19 -3.21 -6.15 -7.91
N HIS A 20 -3.06 -5.75 -6.64
CA HIS A 20 -4.18 -5.71 -5.69
C HIS A 20 -5.15 -4.55 -5.97
N VAL A 21 -4.67 -3.42 -6.45
CA VAL A 21 -5.54 -2.32 -6.94
C VAL A 21 -6.52 -2.85 -8.01
N GLU A 22 -6.02 -3.64 -8.97
CA GLU A 22 -6.88 -4.25 -10.00
C GLU A 22 -7.77 -5.36 -9.43
N VAL A 23 -7.30 -6.13 -8.44
CA VAL A 23 -8.13 -7.13 -7.73
C VAL A 23 -9.31 -6.46 -7.05
N LEU A 24 -9.08 -5.40 -6.27
CA LEU A 24 -10.13 -4.65 -5.58
C LEU A 24 -11.18 -4.13 -6.57
N ARG A 25 -10.75 -3.46 -7.64
CA ARG A 25 -11.64 -2.95 -8.69
C ARG A 25 -12.50 -4.06 -9.32
N ARG A 26 -11.89 -5.20 -9.66
CA ARG A 26 -12.62 -6.32 -10.28
C ARG A 26 -13.60 -7.00 -9.36
N LEU A 27 -13.25 -7.16 -8.09
CA LEU A 27 -14.15 -7.71 -7.08
C LEU A 27 -15.29 -6.74 -6.79
N ALA A 28 -15.03 -5.42 -6.77
CA ALA A 28 -16.08 -4.40 -6.68
C ALA A 28 -17.07 -4.45 -7.85
N MET A 29 -16.56 -4.61 -9.08
CA MET A 29 -17.42 -4.70 -10.28
C MET A 29 -18.23 -6.01 -10.35
N ARG A 30 -17.75 -7.08 -9.74
CA ARG A 30 -18.40 -8.40 -9.71
C ARG A 30 -18.24 -8.99 -8.31
N PRO A 31 -19.01 -8.54 -7.33
CA PRO A 31 -18.97 -9.07 -5.97
C PRO A 31 -19.21 -10.57 -5.93
N VAL A 32 -18.57 -11.25 -5.00
CA VAL A 32 -18.79 -12.67 -4.71
C VAL A 32 -19.64 -12.73 -3.44
N PRO A 33 -20.82 -13.34 -3.47
CA PRO A 33 -21.66 -13.46 -2.30
C PRO A 33 -20.95 -14.18 -1.14
N GLY A 34 -21.01 -13.61 0.07
CA GLY A 34 -20.36 -14.16 1.26
C GLY A 34 -18.83 -13.99 1.33
N LEU A 35 -18.22 -13.33 0.35
CA LEU A 35 -16.80 -12.98 0.38
C LEU A 35 -16.61 -11.64 1.07
N ARG A 36 -15.75 -11.60 2.11
CA ARG A 36 -15.23 -10.38 2.71
C ARG A 36 -13.80 -10.17 2.25
N VAL A 37 -13.51 -8.98 1.68
CA VAL A 37 -12.19 -8.61 1.22
C VAL A 37 -11.60 -7.56 2.15
N THR A 38 -10.40 -7.82 2.66
CA THR A 38 -9.65 -6.90 3.51
C THR A 38 -8.30 -6.59 2.86
N LEU A 39 -8.04 -5.32 2.57
CA LEU A 39 -6.73 -4.83 2.16
C LEU A 39 -5.95 -4.36 3.38
N ILE A 40 -4.72 -4.84 3.55
CA ILE A 40 -3.76 -4.29 4.52
C ILE A 40 -2.73 -3.49 3.74
N SER A 41 -2.61 -2.19 4.03
CA SER A 41 -1.66 -1.31 3.34
C SER A 41 -1.02 -0.32 4.31
N ARG A 42 0.25 0.02 4.09
CA ARG A 42 0.97 1.05 4.86
C ARG A 42 0.43 2.46 4.67
N ALA A 43 -0.22 2.70 3.54
CA ALA A 43 -0.76 4.01 3.17
C ALA A 43 -2.17 3.88 2.61
N ARG A 44 -2.90 4.99 2.62
CA ARG A 44 -4.24 5.11 2.04
C ARG A 44 -4.22 5.31 0.53
N THR A 45 -3.04 5.44 -0.05
CA THR A 45 -2.83 5.62 -1.49
C THR A 45 -1.81 4.64 -2.01
N SER A 46 -1.91 4.28 -3.29
CA SER A 46 -0.94 3.48 -4.03
C SER A 46 -0.36 4.32 -5.16
N ILE A 47 0.95 4.60 -5.10
CA ILE A 47 1.62 5.44 -6.10
C ILE A 47 2.01 4.60 -7.31
N TYR A 48 1.64 5.08 -8.50
CA TYR A 48 2.00 4.44 -9.75
C TYR A 48 3.46 4.74 -10.13
N SER A 49 4.31 3.73 -10.01
CA SER A 49 5.75 3.86 -10.25
C SER A 49 6.12 4.31 -11.66
N GLY A 50 5.28 4.02 -12.66
CA GLY A 50 5.52 4.42 -14.05
C GLY A 50 5.47 5.93 -14.30
N MET A 51 4.69 6.67 -13.48
CA MET A 51 4.56 8.13 -13.57
C MET A 51 5.42 8.88 -12.54
N MET A 52 6.05 8.18 -11.60
CA MET A 52 6.87 8.76 -10.55
C MET A 52 7.97 9.72 -11.05
N PRO A 53 8.77 9.38 -12.09
CA PRO A 53 9.77 10.31 -12.63
C PRO A 53 9.14 11.61 -13.15
N GLY A 54 7.97 11.52 -13.77
CA GLY A 54 7.21 12.68 -14.24
C GLY A 54 6.70 13.56 -13.08
N HIS A 55 6.28 12.97 -11.98
CA HIS A 55 5.91 13.70 -10.77
C HIS A 55 7.12 14.44 -10.17
N ILE A 56 8.25 13.77 -10.02
CA ILE A 56 9.49 14.38 -9.54
C ILE A 56 9.90 15.55 -10.44
N ALA A 57 9.72 15.43 -11.74
CA ALA A 57 9.98 16.49 -12.70
C ALA A 57 8.92 17.63 -12.72
N GLY A 58 7.88 17.54 -11.90
CA GLY A 58 6.81 18.53 -11.82
C GLY A 58 5.76 18.45 -12.95
N ARG A 59 5.71 17.35 -13.71
CA ARG A 59 4.74 17.16 -14.79
C ARG A 59 3.37 16.68 -14.33
N TYR A 60 3.33 15.94 -13.22
CA TYR A 60 2.10 15.35 -12.65
C TYR A 60 1.97 15.74 -11.20
N GLY A 61 0.75 16.06 -10.78
CA GLY A 61 0.38 16.15 -9.37
C GLY A 61 0.48 14.78 -8.67
N LEU A 62 0.55 14.79 -7.36
CA LEU A 62 0.60 13.55 -6.58
C LEU A 62 -0.71 12.75 -6.71
N ASP A 63 -1.82 13.43 -6.80
CA ASP A 63 -3.15 12.88 -7.04
C ASP A 63 -3.27 12.20 -8.41
N GLU A 64 -2.66 12.77 -9.46
CA GLU A 64 -2.66 12.18 -10.80
C GLU A 64 -1.92 10.84 -10.88
N ILE A 65 -0.93 10.62 -10.00
CA ILE A 65 -0.13 9.39 -9.97
C ILE A 65 -0.51 8.44 -8.83
N SER A 66 -1.51 8.79 -8.03
CA SER A 66 -1.94 8.03 -6.87
C SER A 66 -3.33 7.43 -7.05
N VAL A 67 -3.49 6.15 -6.70
CA VAL A 67 -4.80 5.51 -6.57
C VAL A 67 -5.25 5.65 -5.12
N ASN A 68 -6.43 6.21 -4.89
CA ASN A 68 -7.03 6.30 -3.56
C ASN A 68 -7.59 4.93 -3.14
N LEU A 69 -6.92 4.28 -2.18
CA LEU A 69 -7.30 2.95 -1.69
C LEU A 69 -8.53 3.01 -0.77
N ASP A 70 -8.75 4.11 -0.02
CA ASP A 70 -9.97 4.29 0.77
C ASP A 70 -11.20 4.32 -0.15
N GLN A 71 -11.16 5.19 -1.16
CA GLN A 71 -12.27 5.30 -2.11
C GLN A 71 -12.52 3.99 -2.84
N LEU A 72 -11.46 3.32 -3.31
CA LEU A 72 -11.58 2.05 -4.02
C LEU A 72 -12.17 0.96 -3.11
N SER A 73 -11.78 0.94 -1.84
CA SER A 73 -12.30 -0.02 -0.86
C SER A 73 -13.76 0.25 -0.51
N VAL A 74 -14.12 1.50 -0.20
CA VAL A 74 -15.50 1.88 0.12
C VAL A 74 -16.45 1.56 -1.02
N LEU A 75 -16.10 1.95 -2.25
CA LEU A 75 -16.91 1.68 -3.45
C LEU A 75 -17.07 0.19 -3.76
N GLY A 76 -16.11 -0.63 -3.33
CA GLY A 76 -16.15 -2.08 -3.50
C GLY A 76 -16.78 -2.84 -2.33
N GLY A 77 -17.15 -2.17 -1.24
CA GLY A 77 -17.55 -2.82 0.01
C GLY A 77 -16.41 -3.64 0.62
N HIS A 78 -15.17 -3.20 0.45
CA HIS A 78 -13.95 -3.83 0.97
C HIS A 78 -13.47 -3.10 2.22
N ARG A 79 -12.76 -3.80 3.10
CA ARG A 79 -12.11 -3.21 4.27
C ARG A 79 -10.70 -2.74 3.92
N LEU A 80 -10.31 -1.55 4.39
CA LEU A 80 -8.93 -1.08 4.36
C LEU A 80 -8.39 -0.97 5.78
N LEU A 81 -7.38 -1.78 6.09
CA LEU A 81 -6.60 -1.69 7.32
C LEU A 81 -5.27 -0.99 7.01
N VAL A 82 -5.09 0.19 7.59
CA VAL A 82 -3.83 0.93 7.46
C VAL A 82 -2.86 0.46 8.54
N GLY A 83 -1.76 -0.19 8.13
CA GLY A 83 -0.79 -0.74 9.06
C GLY A 83 0.42 -1.38 8.37
N GLU A 84 1.49 -1.56 9.16
CA GLU A 84 2.72 -2.22 8.73
C GLU A 84 2.61 -3.73 8.98
N ILE A 85 2.79 -4.52 7.93
CA ILE A 85 2.83 -5.99 8.04
C ILE A 85 4.26 -6.38 8.48
N GLU A 86 4.36 -7.08 9.59
CA GLU A 86 5.62 -7.54 10.18
C GLU A 86 5.83 -9.05 10.02
N GLY A 87 4.79 -9.81 9.68
CA GLY A 87 4.89 -11.26 9.55
C GLY A 87 3.65 -11.89 8.93
N LEU A 88 3.80 -13.16 8.60
CA LEU A 88 2.75 -14.05 8.11
C LEU A 88 2.95 -15.43 8.74
N ASP A 89 1.91 -15.95 9.36
CA ASP A 89 1.80 -17.36 9.75
C ASP A 89 0.88 -18.06 8.72
N PRO A 90 1.43 -18.83 7.79
CA PRO A 90 0.64 -19.49 6.77
C PRO A 90 -0.16 -20.69 7.31
N ILE A 91 0.22 -21.26 8.46
CA ILE A 91 -0.47 -22.40 9.09
C ILE A 91 -1.69 -21.90 9.85
N ALA A 92 -1.51 -20.84 10.69
CA ALA A 92 -2.62 -20.20 11.39
C ALA A 92 -3.51 -19.37 10.46
N GLY A 93 -3.09 -19.10 9.23
CA GLY A 93 -3.80 -18.25 8.28
C GLY A 93 -3.92 -16.82 8.78
N ALA A 94 -2.81 -16.17 9.18
CA ALA A 94 -2.83 -14.87 9.82
C ALA A 94 -1.66 -13.98 9.40
N PHE A 95 -1.92 -12.69 9.18
CA PHE A 95 -0.90 -11.65 9.09
C PHE A 95 -0.70 -10.98 10.43
N HIS A 96 0.56 -10.79 10.80
CA HIS A 96 0.95 -9.96 11.94
C HIS A 96 1.11 -8.52 11.47
N VAL A 97 0.31 -7.64 12.04
CA VAL A 97 0.29 -6.21 11.74
C VAL A 97 0.64 -5.44 13.01
N ARG A 98 1.57 -4.50 12.89
CA ARG A 98 2.06 -3.74 14.04
C ARG A 98 0.93 -3.08 14.83
N GLY A 99 0.95 -3.27 16.16
CA GLY A 99 0.07 -2.58 17.10
C GLY A 99 -1.38 -3.07 17.11
N ARG A 100 -1.65 -4.28 16.56
CA ARG A 100 -2.99 -4.87 16.58
C ARG A 100 -2.91 -6.41 16.62
N PRO A 101 -4.04 -7.11 16.96
CA PRO A 101 -4.12 -8.56 16.86
C PRO A 101 -3.88 -9.08 15.44
N PRO A 102 -3.47 -10.35 15.27
CA PRO A 102 -3.29 -10.97 13.98
C PRO A 102 -4.57 -10.88 13.11
N VAL A 103 -4.40 -10.52 11.83
CA VAL A 103 -5.50 -10.47 10.86
C VAL A 103 -5.62 -11.81 10.17
N ARG A 104 -6.64 -12.60 10.53
CA ARG A 104 -6.85 -13.98 10.04
C ARG A 104 -7.54 -14.00 8.69
N PHE A 105 -7.29 -15.06 7.91
CA PHE A 105 -7.87 -15.24 6.58
C PHE A 105 -8.17 -16.72 6.29
N ASP A 106 -9.01 -16.96 5.28
CA ASP A 106 -9.20 -18.26 4.63
C ASP A 106 -8.34 -18.38 3.37
N SER A 107 -8.18 -17.27 2.64
CA SER A 107 -7.21 -17.15 1.56
C SER A 107 -6.53 -15.78 1.60
N ALA A 108 -5.31 -15.70 1.07
CA ALA A 108 -4.56 -14.46 1.05
C ALA A 108 -3.81 -14.24 -0.27
N SER A 109 -3.47 -12.99 -0.53
CA SER A 109 -2.56 -12.61 -1.60
C SER A 109 -1.55 -11.58 -1.11
N VAL A 110 -0.29 -11.73 -1.50
CA VAL A 110 0.83 -10.86 -1.13
C VAL A 110 1.27 -10.02 -2.33
N ASN A 111 1.22 -8.69 -2.20
CA ASN A 111 1.70 -7.72 -3.20
C ASN A 111 2.34 -6.51 -2.53
N VAL A 112 3.28 -6.77 -1.62
CA VAL A 112 3.97 -5.76 -0.79
C VAL A 112 5.15 -5.09 -1.48
N GLY A 113 5.46 -5.48 -2.71
CA GLY A 113 6.58 -4.95 -3.47
C GLY A 113 7.94 -5.41 -2.93
N VAL A 114 8.93 -4.54 -3.06
CA VAL A 114 10.32 -4.76 -2.67
C VAL A 114 10.91 -3.51 -2.05
N THR A 115 12.01 -3.66 -1.32
CA THR A 115 12.82 -2.57 -0.78
C THR A 115 14.22 -2.62 -1.38
N PRO A 116 14.96 -1.51 -1.47
CA PRO A 116 16.39 -1.54 -1.81
C PRO A 116 17.17 -2.31 -0.75
N ASP A 117 18.12 -3.12 -1.17
CA ASP A 117 19.05 -3.75 -0.24
C ASP A 117 20.13 -2.75 0.17
N LEU A 118 20.00 -2.21 1.37
CA LEU A 118 20.97 -1.30 1.97
C LEU A 118 21.99 -2.01 2.86
N SER A 119 21.80 -3.30 3.14
CA SER A 119 22.66 -4.06 4.06
C SER A 119 24.04 -4.34 3.51
N ALA A 120 24.17 -4.37 2.18
CA ALA A 120 25.43 -4.63 1.49
C ALA A 120 26.40 -3.44 1.48
N ILE A 121 25.94 -2.24 1.86
CA ILE A 121 26.74 -1.01 1.82
C ILE A 121 26.79 -0.42 3.24
N PRO A 122 27.95 -0.47 3.94
CA PRO A 122 28.12 0.12 5.27
C PRO A 122 27.64 1.57 5.34
N GLY A 123 26.87 1.94 6.36
CA GLY A 123 26.31 3.27 6.58
C GLY A 123 25.14 3.66 5.67
N ALA A 124 24.76 2.81 4.70
CA ALA A 124 23.65 3.16 3.80
C ALA A 124 22.27 3.18 4.48
N ARG A 125 22.09 2.39 5.54
CA ARG A 125 20.83 2.40 6.31
C ARG A 125 20.62 3.71 7.09
N GLU A 126 21.69 4.32 7.54
CA GLU A 126 21.71 5.54 8.35
C GLU A 126 21.72 6.81 7.48
N HIS A 127 22.40 6.77 6.33
CA HIS A 127 22.74 7.96 5.56
C HIS A 127 22.20 7.98 4.13
N ALA A 128 21.55 6.91 3.64
CA ALA A 128 20.91 6.92 2.34
C ALA A 128 19.39 6.84 2.44
N THR A 129 18.70 7.61 1.60
CA THR A 129 17.25 7.57 1.47
C THR A 129 16.86 6.51 0.43
N PRO A 130 16.15 5.45 0.81
CA PRO A 130 15.65 4.47 -0.17
C PRO A 130 14.52 5.06 -1.01
N VAL A 131 14.54 4.82 -2.32
CA VAL A 131 13.49 5.31 -3.23
C VAL A 131 12.23 4.43 -3.16
N LYS A 132 12.29 3.23 -2.62
CA LYS A 132 11.16 2.36 -2.31
C LYS A 132 11.11 2.09 -0.81
N PRO A 133 9.92 2.08 -0.17
CA PRO A 133 8.59 2.27 -0.78
C PRO A 133 8.32 3.72 -1.21
N LEU A 134 7.62 3.88 -2.35
CA LEU A 134 7.43 5.17 -3.03
C LEU A 134 6.69 6.20 -2.17
N GLU A 135 5.72 5.77 -1.37
CA GLU A 135 4.91 6.65 -0.51
C GLU A 135 5.77 7.33 0.58
N GLY A 136 6.74 6.60 1.12
CA GLY A 136 7.72 7.15 2.07
C GLY A 136 8.66 8.13 1.40
N PHE A 137 9.18 7.75 0.24
CA PHE A 137 10.11 8.56 -0.54
C PHE A 137 9.49 9.90 -0.95
N VAL A 138 8.29 9.92 -1.54
CA VAL A 138 7.64 11.16 -1.99
C VAL A 138 7.44 12.14 -0.83
N ARG A 139 7.02 11.64 0.33
CA ARG A 139 6.80 12.49 1.51
C ARG A 139 8.08 13.11 2.06
N SER A 140 9.17 12.35 2.11
CA SER A 140 10.44 12.84 2.65
C SER A 140 11.22 13.67 1.63
N PHE A 141 11.15 13.31 0.35
CA PHE A 141 11.94 13.92 -0.70
C PHE A 141 11.51 15.35 -1.04
N ALA A 142 10.20 15.65 -1.05
CA ALA A 142 9.71 16.99 -1.36
C ALA A 142 10.28 18.07 -0.44
N ALA A 143 10.54 17.73 0.83
CA ALA A 143 11.09 18.68 1.81
C ALA A 143 12.62 18.83 1.74
N SER A 144 13.35 17.83 1.23
CA SER A 144 14.82 17.79 1.29
C SER A 144 15.52 18.12 -0.04
N ALA A 145 14.88 17.84 -1.16
CA ALA A 145 15.50 18.02 -2.48
C ALA A 145 15.71 19.51 -2.87
N GLU A 146 14.85 20.40 -2.37
CA GLU A 146 14.97 21.85 -2.63
C GLU A 146 16.15 22.48 -1.87
N GLN A 147 16.67 21.81 -0.84
CA GLN A 147 17.76 22.30 0.01
C GLN A 147 19.11 21.68 -0.33
N ALA A 148 19.14 20.59 -1.13
CA ALA A 148 20.37 19.91 -1.47
C ALA A 148 21.09 20.63 -2.64
N GLY A 149 22.37 20.95 -2.46
CA GLY A 149 23.24 21.44 -3.53
C GLY A 149 23.87 20.28 -4.34
N ARG A 150 24.10 19.14 -3.68
CA ARG A 150 24.78 17.95 -4.23
C ARG A 150 24.02 16.68 -3.88
N LEU A 151 23.71 15.88 -4.87
CA LEU A 151 22.96 14.64 -4.73
C LEU A 151 23.70 13.48 -5.37
N CYS A 152 23.81 12.37 -4.64
CA CYS A 152 24.37 11.14 -5.17
C CYS A 152 23.30 10.04 -5.28
N ILE A 153 23.16 9.42 -6.45
CA ILE A 153 22.26 8.30 -6.71
C ILE A 153 23.07 7.02 -6.81
N ILE A 154 22.86 6.08 -5.90
CA ILE A 154 23.48 4.77 -5.94
C ILE A 154 22.56 3.82 -6.71
N GLY A 155 23.00 3.43 -7.91
CA GLY A 155 22.29 2.51 -8.81
C GLY A 155 21.94 3.13 -10.16
N GLY A 156 22.58 2.66 -11.22
CA GLY A 156 22.37 3.08 -12.62
C GLY A 156 21.40 2.19 -13.40
N GLY A 157 20.45 1.53 -12.73
CA GLY A 157 19.33 0.83 -13.36
C GLY A 157 18.26 1.78 -13.90
N ALA A 158 17.14 1.25 -14.42
CA ALA A 158 16.06 2.07 -15.00
C ALA A 158 15.56 3.15 -14.03
N GLY A 159 15.28 2.78 -12.77
CA GLY A 159 14.81 3.73 -11.77
C GLY A 159 15.81 4.84 -11.46
N GLY A 160 17.11 4.51 -11.34
CA GLY A 160 18.14 5.51 -11.07
C GLY A 160 18.37 6.46 -12.25
N VAL A 161 18.33 5.94 -13.48
CA VAL A 161 18.44 6.75 -14.71
C VAL A 161 17.25 7.70 -14.85
N GLU A 162 16.02 7.21 -14.71
CA GLU A 162 14.82 8.03 -14.82
C GLU A 162 14.73 9.07 -13.70
N LEU A 163 15.16 8.70 -12.47
CA LEU A 163 15.23 9.63 -11.34
C LEU A 163 16.26 10.74 -11.57
N ALA A 164 17.47 10.40 -12.03
CA ALA A 164 18.50 11.39 -12.36
C ALA A 164 18.06 12.35 -13.46
N LEU A 165 17.40 11.84 -14.52
CA LEU A 165 16.82 12.66 -15.59
C LEU A 165 15.72 13.59 -15.07
N ALA A 166 14.85 13.10 -14.19
CA ALA A 166 13.77 13.87 -13.61
C ALA A 166 14.28 15.02 -12.73
N LEU A 167 15.23 14.70 -11.85
CA LEU A 167 15.84 15.67 -10.93
C LEU A 167 16.63 16.75 -11.66
N SER A 168 17.46 16.35 -12.63
CA SER A 168 18.24 17.29 -13.43
C SER A 168 17.38 18.20 -14.33
N ALA A 169 16.14 17.80 -14.61
CA ALA A 169 15.19 18.62 -15.35
C ALA A 169 14.43 19.62 -14.48
N ARG A 170 14.22 19.30 -13.21
CA ARG A 170 13.44 20.14 -12.29
C ARG A 170 14.28 21.15 -11.52
N PHE A 171 15.46 20.74 -11.06
CA PHE A 171 16.28 21.56 -10.17
C PHE A 171 17.50 22.08 -10.90
N GLU A 172 17.42 23.34 -11.35
CA GLU A 172 18.56 24.04 -11.94
C GLU A 172 19.61 24.30 -10.86
N GLY A 173 20.86 23.95 -11.15
CA GLY A 173 21.98 24.10 -10.18
C GLY A 173 22.20 22.91 -9.25
N LEU A 174 21.32 21.91 -9.21
CA LEU A 174 21.56 20.67 -8.46
C LEU A 174 22.66 19.84 -9.13
N SER A 175 23.77 19.63 -8.40
CA SER A 175 24.86 18.75 -8.85
C SER A 175 24.49 17.29 -8.58
N ILE A 176 24.39 16.49 -9.64
CA ILE A 176 23.96 15.09 -9.52
C ILE A 176 25.10 14.16 -9.93
N ASP A 177 25.40 13.19 -9.08
CA ASP A 177 26.29 12.07 -9.31
C ASP A 177 25.50 10.77 -9.36
N VAL A 178 25.82 9.89 -10.33
CA VAL A 178 25.26 8.53 -10.40
C VAL A 178 26.38 7.53 -10.25
N VAL A 179 26.33 6.73 -9.20
CA VAL A 179 27.29 5.65 -8.89
C VAL A 179 26.72 4.33 -9.37
N GLN A 180 27.45 3.62 -10.22
CA GLN A 180 27.05 2.33 -10.78
C GLN A 180 28.20 1.33 -10.66
N SER A 181 27.96 0.19 -10.01
CA SER A 181 28.96 -0.85 -9.80
C SER A 181 29.45 -1.52 -11.09
N GLY A 182 28.58 -1.65 -12.07
CA GLY A 182 28.90 -2.23 -13.38
C GLY A 182 29.48 -1.20 -14.35
N PRO A 183 30.08 -1.66 -15.46
CA PRO A 183 30.78 -0.79 -16.44
C PRO A 183 29.84 0.07 -17.29
N ARG A 184 28.53 -0.08 -17.18
CA ARG A 184 27.53 0.68 -17.95
C ARG A 184 26.24 0.90 -17.18
N LEU A 185 25.51 1.94 -17.54
CA LEU A 185 24.12 2.13 -17.10
C LEU A 185 23.19 1.07 -17.71
N LEU A 186 22.02 0.87 -17.12
CA LEU A 186 21.00 -0.03 -17.63
C LEU A 186 21.55 -1.43 -17.95
N PRO A 187 22.21 -2.12 -17.00
CA PRO A 187 22.98 -3.35 -17.30
C PRO A 187 22.12 -4.49 -17.88
N ARG A 188 20.83 -4.50 -17.59
CA ARG A 188 19.87 -5.51 -18.10
C ARG A 188 19.22 -5.15 -19.42
N PHE A 189 19.53 -3.96 -19.98
CA PHE A 189 18.99 -3.46 -21.24
C PHE A 189 20.02 -3.60 -22.37
N PRO A 190 19.60 -3.50 -23.64
CA PRO A 190 20.52 -3.47 -24.76
C PRO A 190 21.58 -2.35 -24.62
N ALA A 191 22.78 -2.54 -25.17
CA ALA A 191 23.86 -1.56 -25.10
C ALA A 191 23.49 -0.19 -25.73
N SER A 192 22.59 -0.18 -26.72
CA SER A 192 22.04 1.04 -27.31
C SER A 192 21.23 1.86 -26.29
N ALA A 193 20.50 1.21 -25.37
CA ALA A 193 19.79 1.88 -24.30
C ALA A 193 20.74 2.51 -23.28
N SER A 194 21.85 1.82 -22.97
CA SER A 194 22.91 2.36 -22.11
C SER A 194 23.51 3.64 -22.70
N ARG A 195 23.91 3.59 -23.99
CA ARG A 195 24.44 4.76 -24.68
C ARG A 195 23.46 5.94 -24.71
N TRP A 196 22.19 5.66 -24.96
CA TRP A 196 21.14 6.69 -24.94
C TRP A 196 21.06 7.35 -23.55
N ALA A 197 21.03 6.55 -22.48
CA ALA A 197 20.94 7.05 -21.10
C ALA A 197 22.18 7.88 -20.72
N GLU A 198 23.39 7.40 -21.05
CA GLU A 198 24.64 8.10 -20.78
C GLU A 198 24.70 9.45 -21.51
N GLN A 199 24.33 9.47 -22.79
CA GLN A 199 24.29 10.70 -23.57
C GLN A 199 23.32 11.72 -22.97
N ARG A 200 22.13 11.29 -22.57
CA ARG A 200 21.11 12.17 -21.99
C ARG A 200 21.53 12.73 -20.63
N LEU A 201 22.06 11.89 -19.76
CA LEU A 201 22.50 12.32 -18.42
C LEU A 201 23.69 13.28 -18.51
N ARG A 202 24.71 12.96 -19.35
CA ARG A 202 25.86 13.85 -19.57
C ARG A 202 25.46 15.19 -20.15
N ALA A 203 24.53 15.22 -21.10
CA ALA A 203 24.01 16.45 -21.71
C ALA A 203 23.29 17.36 -20.67
N ARG A 204 22.90 16.80 -19.51
CA ARG A 204 22.31 17.54 -18.38
C ARG A 204 23.30 17.82 -17.25
N GLY A 205 24.59 17.60 -17.47
CA GLY A 205 25.62 17.85 -16.47
C GLY A 205 25.71 16.80 -15.36
N VAL A 206 24.99 15.66 -15.49
CA VAL A 206 25.07 14.56 -14.50
C VAL A 206 26.41 13.85 -14.64
N ARG A 207 27.14 13.70 -13.53
CA ARG A 207 28.40 12.98 -13.47
C ARG A 207 28.14 11.49 -13.27
N LEU A 208 28.81 10.66 -14.09
CA LEU A 208 28.63 9.21 -14.07
C LEU A 208 29.90 8.52 -13.58
N HIS A 209 29.78 7.72 -12.51
CA HIS A 209 30.84 6.91 -11.93
C HIS A 209 30.53 5.44 -12.23
N LEU A 210 30.95 4.98 -13.41
CA LEU A 210 30.71 3.62 -13.91
C LEU A 210 31.85 2.68 -13.50
N GLY A 211 31.55 1.43 -13.22
CA GLY A 211 32.52 0.47 -12.66
C GLY A 211 32.94 0.77 -11.23
N GLN A 212 32.24 1.65 -10.55
CA GLN A 212 32.54 2.17 -9.22
C GLN A 212 31.48 1.70 -8.21
N PRO A 213 31.64 0.55 -7.51
CA PRO A 213 30.71 0.17 -6.47
C PRO A 213 30.77 1.15 -5.28
N ALA A 214 29.61 1.50 -4.73
CA ALA A 214 29.57 2.20 -3.45
C ALA A 214 30.09 1.25 -2.36
N GLN A 215 31.15 1.66 -1.66
CA GLN A 215 31.79 0.89 -0.58
C GLN A 215 31.28 1.29 0.81
N GLN A 216 30.95 2.57 0.98
CA GLN A 216 30.44 3.11 2.22
C GLN A 216 29.61 4.37 1.91
N VAL A 217 28.59 4.61 2.74
CA VAL A 217 27.81 5.87 2.76
C VAL A 217 28.01 6.53 4.11
N THR A 218 28.27 7.82 4.12
CA THR A 218 28.41 8.65 5.30
C THR A 218 27.48 9.86 5.21
N ALA A 219 27.38 10.64 6.26
CA ALA A 219 26.63 11.92 6.24
C ALA A 219 27.15 12.93 5.20
N GLY A 220 28.43 12.81 4.76
CA GLY A 220 29.03 13.72 3.77
C GLY A 220 29.03 13.19 2.33
N GLY A 221 28.60 11.95 2.10
CA GLY A 221 28.61 11.39 0.73
C GLY A 221 28.91 9.90 0.65
N VAL A 222 29.42 9.48 -0.51
CA VAL A 222 29.61 8.09 -0.91
C VAL A 222 31.10 7.81 -1.20
N GLN A 223 31.67 6.82 -0.53
CA GLN A 223 33.01 6.30 -0.84
C GLN A 223 32.93 5.26 -1.95
N THR A 224 33.71 5.43 -2.98
CA THR A 224 33.98 4.43 -4.03
C THR A 224 35.44 3.99 -3.99
N PRO A 225 35.86 2.96 -4.75
CA PRO A 225 37.27 2.54 -4.80
C PRO A 225 38.25 3.65 -5.22
N GLU A 226 37.81 4.55 -6.09
CA GLU A 226 38.70 5.59 -6.66
C GLU A 226 38.64 6.91 -5.90
N ARG A 227 37.47 7.27 -5.33
CA ARG A 227 37.30 8.58 -4.71
C ARG A 227 36.15 8.63 -3.73
N PHE A 228 36.15 9.66 -2.91
CA PHE A 228 34.97 10.10 -2.15
C PHE A 228 34.14 11.06 -3.00
N ILE A 229 32.84 10.80 -3.10
CA ILE A 229 31.84 11.64 -3.80
C ILE A 229 31.06 12.39 -2.75
N GLU A 230 31.32 13.70 -2.64
CA GLU A 230 30.62 14.54 -1.70
C GLU A 230 29.15 14.69 -2.12
N ALA A 231 28.24 14.52 -1.18
CA ALA A 231 26.80 14.67 -1.38
C ALA A 231 26.11 15.12 -0.10
N ASP A 232 25.22 16.07 -0.22
CA ASP A 232 24.36 16.54 0.87
C ASP A 232 23.19 15.57 1.08
N GLN A 233 22.84 14.81 0.02
CA GLN A 233 21.85 13.76 0.05
C GLN A 233 22.26 12.56 -0.80
N VAL A 234 22.03 11.35 -0.29
CA VAL A 234 22.27 10.09 -1.01
C VAL A 234 20.95 9.36 -1.22
N LEU A 235 20.62 9.03 -2.47
CA LEU A 235 19.46 8.22 -2.82
C LEU A 235 19.88 6.80 -3.20
N ALA A 236 19.24 5.80 -2.61
CA ALA A 236 19.51 4.40 -2.90
C ALA A 236 18.45 3.82 -3.85
N VAL A 237 18.92 3.46 -5.06
CA VAL A 237 18.17 2.75 -6.11
C VAL A 237 18.88 1.42 -6.40
N THR A 238 19.32 0.76 -5.37
CA THR A 238 20.06 -0.51 -5.40
C THR A 238 19.16 -1.67 -5.85
N PRO A 239 19.73 -2.84 -6.16
CA PRO A 239 18.94 -4.04 -6.43
C PRO A 239 17.90 -4.30 -5.34
N ALA A 240 16.73 -4.72 -5.78
CA ALA A 240 15.58 -4.92 -4.91
C ALA A 240 15.70 -6.23 -4.14
N ARG A 241 15.32 -6.19 -2.85
CA ARG A 241 15.19 -7.33 -1.96
C ARG A 241 13.74 -7.50 -1.51
N ALA A 242 13.32 -8.73 -1.31
CA ALA A 242 12.04 -9.00 -0.67
C ALA A 242 12.09 -8.57 0.80
N PRO A 243 10.99 -8.08 1.40
CA PRO A 243 10.91 -7.86 2.84
C PRO A 243 11.31 -9.11 3.62
N ASP A 244 12.13 -8.94 4.67
CA ASP A 244 12.73 -10.06 5.42
C ASP A 244 11.69 -11.03 6.01
N TRP A 245 10.54 -10.51 6.44
CA TRP A 245 9.46 -11.33 7.00
C TRP A 245 8.88 -12.35 6.00
N LEU A 246 9.05 -12.15 4.67
CA LEU A 246 8.63 -13.15 3.67
C LEU A 246 9.46 -14.43 3.75
N ALA A 247 10.77 -14.30 3.90
CA ALA A 247 11.66 -15.46 4.08
C ALA A 247 11.43 -16.16 5.44
N GLN A 248 10.99 -15.40 6.44
CA GLN A 248 10.71 -15.89 7.80
C GLN A 248 9.32 -16.51 7.94
N SER A 249 8.42 -16.31 6.97
CA SER A 249 7.02 -16.74 7.03
C SER A 249 6.80 -18.25 6.92
N GLY A 250 7.80 -19.04 6.55
CA GLY A 250 7.64 -20.47 6.24
C GLY A 250 7.11 -20.74 4.83
N LEU A 251 6.80 -19.72 4.04
CA LEU A 251 6.52 -19.88 2.61
C LEU A 251 7.80 -20.29 1.86
N ARG A 252 7.65 -21.09 0.82
CA ARG A 252 8.79 -21.38 -0.07
C ARG A 252 9.19 -20.11 -0.82
N THR A 253 10.42 -19.66 -0.58
CA THR A 253 11.04 -18.52 -1.24
C THR A 253 12.29 -18.94 -2.00
N ASN A 254 12.71 -18.12 -2.98
CA ASN A 254 14.03 -18.28 -3.59
C ASN A 254 15.13 -17.65 -2.72
N SER A 255 16.39 -17.70 -3.18
CA SER A 255 17.55 -17.16 -2.44
C SER A 255 17.49 -15.65 -2.17
N GLY A 256 16.65 -14.90 -2.89
CA GLY A 256 16.40 -13.47 -2.67
C GLY A 256 15.21 -13.18 -1.74
N GLY A 257 14.61 -14.20 -1.13
CA GLY A 257 13.45 -14.07 -0.24
C GLY A 257 12.11 -13.86 -0.95
N PHE A 258 12.05 -13.98 -2.29
CA PHE A 258 10.84 -13.83 -3.07
C PHE A 258 9.98 -15.08 -3.02
N ILE A 259 8.67 -14.93 -2.82
CA ILE A 259 7.71 -16.04 -2.72
C ILE A 259 7.65 -16.80 -4.05
N THR A 260 7.99 -18.08 -4.05
CA THR A 260 7.89 -18.93 -5.23
C THR A 260 6.43 -19.28 -5.51
N VAL A 261 5.95 -18.93 -6.72
CA VAL A 261 4.57 -19.17 -7.15
C VAL A 261 4.49 -20.05 -8.41
N ASP A 262 3.40 -20.76 -8.53
CA ASP A 262 3.04 -21.53 -9.71
C ASP A 262 2.46 -20.67 -10.85
N ALA A 263 2.05 -21.29 -11.95
CA ALA A 263 1.45 -20.59 -13.09
C ALA A 263 0.12 -19.90 -12.78
N SER A 264 -0.56 -20.24 -11.70
CA SER A 264 -1.80 -19.60 -11.23
C SER A 264 -1.56 -18.48 -10.19
N LEU A 265 -0.30 -18.18 -9.89
CA LEU A 265 0.18 -17.26 -8.85
C LEU A 265 -0.05 -17.77 -7.41
N ARG A 266 -0.28 -19.06 -7.22
CA ARG A 266 -0.37 -19.68 -5.89
C ARG A 266 1.04 -19.96 -5.36
N SER A 267 1.25 -19.78 -4.07
CA SER A 267 2.44 -20.28 -3.39
C SER A 267 2.57 -21.80 -3.60
N VAL A 268 3.75 -22.25 -4.00
CA VAL A 268 4.02 -23.67 -4.22
C VAL A 268 4.03 -24.49 -2.93
N SER A 269 4.13 -23.85 -1.76
CA SER A 269 4.11 -24.50 -0.46
C SER A 269 2.76 -24.41 0.26
N HIS A 270 1.97 -23.33 0.03
CA HIS A 270 0.70 -23.08 0.71
C HIS A 270 -0.36 -22.63 -0.30
N PRO A 271 -1.21 -23.56 -0.80
CA PRO A 271 -2.08 -23.30 -1.95
C PRO A 271 -3.23 -22.31 -1.72
N HIS A 272 -3.49 -21.89 -0.48
CA HIS A 272 -4.47 -20.85 -0.14
C HIS A 272 -3.84 -19.43 -0.11
N ILE A 273 -2.51 -19.33 -0.36
CA ILE A 273 -1.78 -18.06 -0.41
C ILE A 273 -1.29 -17.82 -1.83
N PHE A 274 -1.50 -16.61 -2.32
CA PHE A 274 -1.07 -16.12 -3.62
C PHE A 274 0.00 -15.04 -3.46
N ALA A 275 0.80 -14.81 -4.50
CA ALA A 275 1.68 -13.65 -4.54
C ALA A 275 1.79 -13.10 -5.96
N ALA A 276 1.93 -11.77 -6.08
CA ALA A 276 2.08 -11.09 -7.36
C ALA A 276 3.02 -9.88 -7.26
N GLY A 277 3.44 -9.36 -8.40
CA GLY A 277 4.33 -8.21 -8.49
C GLY A 277 5.77 -8.54 -8.07
N ASP A 278 6.46 -7.52 -7.54
CA ASP A 278 7.91 -7.61 -7.31
C ASP A 278 8.29 -8.60 -6.19
N CYS A 279 7.39 -8.89 -5.23
CA CYS A 279 7.64 -9.84 -4.14
C CYS A 279 7.48 -11.31 -4.54
N ALA A 280 6.95 -11.60 -5.74
CA ALA A 280 6.76 -12.95 -6.24
C ALA A 280 7.92 -13.41 -7.15
N ASP A 281 8.28 -14.69 -7.03
CA ASP A 281 9.18 -15.41 -7.93
C ASP A 281 8.38 -16.41 -8.76
N TYR A 282 8.34 -16.17 -10.06
CA TYR A 282 7.52 -16.95 -11.00
C TYR A 282 8.35 -18.15 -11.49
N ALA A 283 8.28 -19.28 -10.80
CA ALA A 283 9.07 -20.47 -11.10
C ALA A 283 8.93 -20.95 -12.56
N ALA A 284 7.70 -20.89 -13.10
CA ALA A 284 7.41 -21.31 -14.47
C ALA A 284 7.92 -20.32 -15.54
N PHE A 285 8.07 -19.04 -15.18
CA PHE A 285 8.41 -17.95 -16.13
C PHE A 285 9.27 -16.88 -15.43
N PRO A 286 10.56 -17.12 -15.20
CA PRO A 286 11.47 -16.13 -14.60
C PRO A 286 11.42 -14.80 -15.37
N ARG A 287 11.29 -13.70 -14.65
CA ARG A 287 11.17 -12.36 -15.23
C ARG A 287 11.80 -11.28 -14.36
N GLU A 288 12.00 -10.12 -14.95
CA GLU A 288 12.47 -8.95 -14.24
C GLU A 288 11.40 -8.40 -13.29
N LYS A 289 11.84 -7.74 -12.22
CA LYS A 289 10.98 -7.02 -11.29
C LYS A 289 10.63 -5.67 -11.88
N ALA A 290 9.47 -5.55 -12.50
CA ALA A 290 8.98 -4.34 -13.15
C ALA A 290 7.48 -4.17 -12.98
N GLY A 291 7.02 -2.93 -12.75
CA GLY A 291 5.62 -2.60 -12.48
C GLY A 291 4.63 -3.10 -13.54
N VAL A 292 5.04 -3.16 -14.80
CA VAL A 292 4.20 -3.68 -15.90
C VAL A 292 3.74 -5.13 -15.67
N PHE A 293 4.57 -5.96 -15.04
CA PHE A 293 4.20 -7.35 -14.74
C PHE A 293 3.24 -7.44 -13.57
N SER A 294 3.37 -6.55 -12.58
CA SER A 294 2.40 -6.42 -11.48
C SER A 294 1.02 -6.02 -12.00
N VAL A 295 0.95 -4.99 -12.84
CA VAL A 295 -0.30 -4.53 -13.48
C VAL A 295 -0.97 -5.67 -14.26
N ARG A 296 -0.19 -6.41 -15.07
CA ARG A 296 -0.71 -7.49 -15.92
C ARG A 296 -1.09 -8.75 -15.15
N ALA A 297 -0.55 -8.95 -13.96
CA ALA A 297 -0.94 -10.06 -13.09
C ALA A 297 -2.34 -9.85 -12.47
N GLY A 298 -2.72 -8.60 -12.24
CA GLY A 298 -3.96 -8.24 -11.53
C GLY A 298 -5.23 -8.91 -12.05
N PRO A 299 -5.54 -8.85 -13.36
CA PRO A 299 -6.73 -9.48 -13.91
C PRO A 299 -6.84 -10.99 -13.66
N GLY A 300 -5.77 -11.73 -13.92
CA GLY A 300 -5.73 -13.17 -13.71
C GLY A 300 -5.73 -13.55 -12.23
N LEU A 301 -5.04 -12.77 -11.39
CA LEU A 301 -5.07 -12.92 -9.95
C LEU A 301 -6.49 -12.74 -9.40
N ALA A 302 -7.21 -11.71 -9.83
CA ALA A 302 -8.58 -11.46 -9.41
C ALA A 302 -9.53 -12.61 -9.79
N ASP A 303 -9.37 -13.17 -11.00
CA ASP A 303 -10.17 -14.33 -11.42
C ASP A 303 -9.85 -15.56 -10.54
N ASN A 304 -8.59 -15.84 -10.25
CA ASN A 304 -8.19 -16.96 -9.44
C ASN A 304 -8.63 -16.82 -7.96
N LEU A 305 -8.52 -15.63 -7.38
CA LEU A 305 -9.00 -15.37 -6.02
C LEU A 305 -10.53 -15.52 -5.91
N ARG A 306 -11.27 -15.04 -6.92
CA ARG A 306 -12.71 -15.26 -7.03
C ARG A 306 -13.03 -16.77 -7.08
N ARG A 307 -12.32 -17.52 -7.92
CA ARG A 307 -12.52 -18.97 -8.07
C ARG A 307 -12.32 -19.71 -6.75
N VAL A 308 -11.31 -19.33 -5.98
CA VAL A 308 -11.07 -19.93 -4.66
C VAL A 308 -12.22 -19.61 -3.71
N ALA A 309 -12.70 -18.37 -3.67
CA ALA A 309 -13.85 -18.00 -2.86
C ALA A 309 -15.14 -18.71 -3.26
N GLU A 310 -15.27 -19.08 -4.55
CA GLU A 310 -16.37 -19.89 -5.11
C GLU A 310 -16.13 -21.40 -5.01
N ASN A 311 -15.07 -21.87 -4.30
CA ASN A 311 -14.63 -23.26 -4.24
C ASN A 311 -14.37 -23.90 -5.62
N ARG A 312 -13.82 -23.14 -6.55
CA ARG A 312 -13.49 -23.56 -7.94
C ARG A 312 -11.97 -23.64 -8.11
N HIS A 313 -11.53 -24.53 -8.99
CA HIS A 313 -10.10 -24.66 -9.34
C HIS A 313 -9.55 -23.39 -9.98
N THR A 314 -8.33 -23.01 -9.59
CA THR A 314 -7.56 -21.93 -10.22
C THR A 314 -7.17 -22.29 -11.66
N ARG A 315 -6.82 -21.26 -12.46
CA ARG A 315 -6.37 -21.41 -13.83
C ARG A 315 -4.97 -20.83 -14.01
N PRO A 316 -4.14 -21.43 -14.88
CA PRO A 316 -2.89 -20.80 -15.27
C PRO A 316 -3.13 -19.42 -15.86
N ILE A 317 -2.27 -18.47 -15.50
CA ILE A 317 -2.31 -17.09 -16.02
C ILE A 317 -1.27 -16.98 -17.13
N LEU A 318 -1.73 -16.67 -18.33
CA LEU A 318 -0.85 -16.44 -19.48
C LEU A 318 -0.15 -15.08 -19.31
N MET A 319 1.00 -15.11 -18.66
CA MET A 319 1.80 -13.93 -18.47
C MET A 319 2.75 -13.73 -19.66
N GLN A 320 2.82 -12.53 -20.20
CA GLN A 320 3.75 -12.23 -21.29
C GLN A 320 5.20 -12.35 -20.81
N GLN A 321 6.03 -13.03 -21.59
CA GLN A 321 7.47 -13.17 -21.32
C GLN A 321 8.25 -11.87 -21.56
N ARG A 322 7.78 -11.04 -22.48
CA ARG A 322 8.39 -9.76 -22.86
C ARG A 322 7.38 -8.63 -22.68
N GLY A 323 7.79 -7.58 -22.01
CA GLY A 323 7.03 -6.33 -21.86
C GLY A 323 7.66 -5.21 -22.67
N LEU A 324 6.85 -4.34 -23.26
CA LEU A 324 7.34 -3.06 -23.74
C LEU A 324 7.71 -2.23 -22.52
N GLN A 325 8.97 -1.82 -22.45
CA GLN A 325 9.46 -0.90 -21.42
C GLN A 325 9.72 0.45 -22.09
N LEU A 326 9.12 1.49 -21.55
CA LEU A 326 9.26 2.86 -22.05
C LEU A 326 10.02 3.66 -20.99
N LEU A 327 11.28 3.92 -21.26
CA LEU A 327 12.13 4.79 -20.44
C LEU A 327 11.91 6.24 -20.90
N GLY A 328 11.37 7.07 -20.02
CA GLY A 328 11.08 8.48 -20.33
C GLY A 328 12.20 9.41 -19.92
N ASP A 329 12.63 10.28 -20.84
CA ASP A 329 13.27 11.53 -20.49
C ASP A 329 12.15 12.56 -20.32
N VAL A 330 11.93 12.97 -19.09
CA VAL A 330 10.82 13.86 -18.70
C VAL A 330 10.72 15.18 -19.50
N THR A 331 11.68 15.48 -20.35
CA THR A 331 11.64 16.64 -21.26
C THR A 331 11.01 16.34 -22.63
N GLY A 332 10.50 15.14 -22.82
CA GLY A 332 9.70 14.79 -23.99
C GLY A 332 10.30 13.72 -24.89
N ALA A 333 11.51 13.21 -24.60
CA ALA A 333 12.05 12.04 -25.29
C ALA A 333 11.79 10.76 -24.52
N ALA A 334 11.64 9.65 -25.21
CA ALA A 334 11.57 8.33 -24.62
C ALA A 334 12.29 7.30 -25.48
N LEU A 335 12.74 6.25 -24.82
CA LEU A 335 13.29 5.06 -25.44
C LEU A 335 12.35 3.88 -25.21
N ALA A 336 11.96 3.22 -26.28
CA ALA A 336 11.22 1.96 -26.20
C ALA A 336 12.21 0.78 -26.21
N VAL A 337 11.98 -0.17 -25.31
CA VAL A 337 12.74 -1.42 -25.27
C VAL A 337 11.78 -2.59 -25.33
N TRP A 338 12.02 -3.49 -26.28
CA TRP A 338 11.25 -4.71 -26.47
C TRP A 338 12.21 -5.89 -26.63
N GLY A 339 12.30 -6.73 -25.62
CA GLY A 339 13.27 -7.83 -25.62
C GLY A 339 14.71 -7.33 -25.75
N GLY A 340 15.45 -7.81 -26.74
CA GLY A 340 16.84 -7.40 -27.03
C GLY A 340 16.99 -6.13 -27.88
N LEU A 341 15.89 -5.50 -28.29
CA LEU A 341 15.90 -4.33 -29.18
C LEU A 341 15.52 -3.06 -28.42
N SER A 342 16.17 -1.95 -28.79
CA SER A 342 15.76 -0.62 -28.33
C SER A 342 15.64 0.33 -29.51
N PHE A 343 14.61 1.17 -29.49
CA PHE A 343 14.38 2.18 -30.52
C PHE A 343 13.83 3.47 -29.92
N GLY A 344 14.29 4.60 -30.46
CA GLY A 344 13.79 5.92 -30.17
C GLY A 344 13.07 6.48 -31.40
N LEU A 345 11.93 7.11 -31.20
CA LEU A 345 11.27 7.93 -32.24
C LEU A 345 11.48 9.40 -31.89
N GLY A 346 11.93 10.18 -32.84
CA GLY A 346 12.12 11.62 -32.68
C GLY A 346 10.78 12.35 -32.40
N GLY A 347 10.89 13.61 -31.95
CA GLY A 347 9.73 14.52 -31.84
C GLY A 347 8.74 14.21 -30.73
N GLY A 348 9.15 13.56 -29.64
CA GLY A 348 8.29 13.34 -28.46
C GLY A 348 7.18 12.28 -28.62
N LYS A 349 7.08 11.62 -29.78
CA LYS A 349 6.00 10.67 -30.07
C LYS A 349 5.95 9.48 -29.10
N LEU A 350 7.11 8.92 -28.74
CA LEU A 350 7.16 7.81 -27.78
C LEU A 350 6.81 8.27 -26.35
N PHE A 351 7.23 9.49 -25.98
CA PHE A 351 6.86 10.05 -24.71
C PHE A 351 5.34 10.29 -24.63
N GLY A 352 4.73 10.84 -25.68
CA GLY A 352 3.28 11.02 -25.77
C GLY A 352 2.52 9.68 -25.73
N LEU A 353 3.08 8.63 -26.33
CA LEU A 353 2.51 7.27 -26.21
C LEU A 353 2.60 6.75 -24.78
N LYS A 354 3.75 6.91 -24.10
CA LYS A 354 3.92 6.55 -22.69
C LYS A 354 2.92 7.28 -21.82
N ASP A 355 2.84 8.60 -21.92
CA ASP A 355 1.92 9.44 -21.17
C ASP A 355 0.46 9.01 -21.35
N ARG A 356 0.05 8.72 -22.60
CA ARG A 356 -1.32 8.23 -22.89
C ARG A 356 -1.61 6.87 -22.25
N ILE A 357 -0.64 5.95 -22.29
CA ILE A 357 -0.79 4.62 -21.66
C ILE A 357 -0.94 4.78 -20.15
N ASP A 358 -0.07 5.57 -19.52
CA ASP A 358 -0.04 5.78 -18.08
C ASP A 358 -1.32 6.48 -17.60
N ARG A 359 -1.73 7.59 -18.23
CA ARG A 359 -2.98 8.31 -17.92
C ARG A 359 -4.22 7.45 -18.12
N ARG A 360 -4.26 6.62 -19.18
CA ARG A 360 -5.38 5.70 -19.40
C ARG A 360 -5.45 4.65 -18.29
N TRP A 361 -4.30 4.16 -17.83
CA TRP A 361 -4.27 3.21 -16.72
C TRP A 361 -4.76 3.87 -15.42
N MET A 362 -4.25 5.05 -15.09
CA MET A 362 -4.68 5.81 -13.92
C MET A 362 -6.16 6.19 -13.97
N GLY A 363 -6.67 6.64 -15.11
CA GLY A 363 -8.08 6.96 -15.31
C GLY A 363 -9.01 5.78 -15.01
N THR A 364 -8.55 4.55 -15.24
CA THR A 364 -9.32 3.34 -14.88
C THR A 364 -9.67 3.27 -13.38
N TYR A 365 -8.85 3.86 -12.52
CA TYR A 365 -9.06 3.85 -11.07
C TYR A 365 -9.56 5.19 -10.54
N ASN A 366 -9.07 6.31 -11.05
CA ASN A 366 -9.47 7.64 -10.61
C ASN A 366 -10.92 7.96 -11.04
N ASP A 367 -11.33 7.51 -12.24
CA ASP A 367 -12.72 7.67 -12.73
C ASP A 367 -13.67 6.59 -12.19
N PHE A 368 -13.14 5.56 -11.50
CA PHE A 368 -13.94 4.45 -10.98
C PHE A 368 -15.03 4.92 -10.01
N GLY A 369 -14.73 5.96 -9.22
CA GLY A 369 -15.69 6.60 -8.31
C GLY A 369 -16.92 7.13 -9.05
N ALA A 370 -16.75 7.87 -10.13
CA ALA A 370 -17.85 8.41 -10.91
C ALA A 370 -18.73 7.30 -11.52
N VAL A 371 -18.11 6.20 -12.00
CA VAL A 371 -18.84 5.05 -12.56
C VAL A 371 -19.64 4.31 -11.49
N MET A 372 -19.12 4.19 -10.26
CA MET A 372 -19.81 3.48 -9.16
C MET A 372 -20.87 4.36 -8.51
N VAL A 373 -20.63 5.65 -8.31
CA VAL A 373 -21.61 6.60 -7.75
C VAL A 373 -22.85 6.65 -8.63
N ALA A 374 -22.70 6.71 -9.96
CA ALA A 374 -23.83 6.62 -10.88
C ALA A 374 -24.68 5.33 -10.73
N ARG A 375 -24.09 4.26 -10.14
CA ARG A 375 -24.82 3.03 -9.79
C ARG A 375 -25.44 3.07 -8.40
N MET A 376 -24.86 3.85 -7.47
CA MET A 376 -25.29 3.93 -6.07
C MET A 376 -26.35 5.00 -5.83
N GLU A 377 -26.53 5.98 -6.73
CA GLU A 377 -27.57 7.03 -6.64
C GLU A 377 -29.01 6.47 -6.60
N ALA A 378 -29.18 5.14 -6.70
CA ALA A 378 -30.47 4.48 -6.55
C ALA A 378 -30.81 4.05 -5.11
N GLU A 379 -29.90 4.17 -4.13
CA GLU A 379 -30.17 3.83 -2.74
C GLU A 379 -30.07 5.08 -1.84
N PRO A 380 -31.08 5.34 -0.96
CA PRO A 380 -31.03 6.49 -0.07
C PRO A 380 -29.83 6.38 0.89
N GLU A 381 -29.07 7.45 1.02
CA GLU A 381 -27.98 7.57 2.02
C GLU A 381 -28.52 7.24 3.42
N SER A 382 -28.18 6.07 3.94
CA SER A 382 -28.37 5.81 5.34
C SER A 382 -27.30 6.59 6.11
N GLN A 383 -27.73 7.57 6.88
CA GLN A 383 -26.85 8.34 7.76
C GLN A 383 -26.09 7.40 8.68
N ARG A 384 -24.76 7.27 8.46
CA ARG A 384 -23.93 6.28 9.17
C ARG A 384 -23.82 6.56 10.67
N CYS A 385 -23.78 7.84 11.05
CA CYS A 385 -23.81 8.27 12.45
C CYS A 385 -24.37 9.68 12.56
N ALA A 386 -25.31 9.92 13.50
CA ALA A 386 -25.77 11.26 13.85
C ALA A 386 -24.89 11.93 14.92
N GLY A 387 -23.93 11.21 15.48
CA GLY A 387 -23.07 11.65 16.57
C GLY A 387 -23.86 12.14 17.79
N CYS A 388 -23.29 13.03 18.56
CA CYS A 388 -23.98 13.69 19.69
C CYS A 388 -25.21 14.49 19.27
N GLY A 389 -25.27 14.96 18.02
CA GLY A 389 -26.43 15.67 17.47
C GLY A 389 -27.69 14.79 17.28
N GLY A 390 -27.58 13.46 17.37
CA GLY A 390 -28.67 12.52 17.34
C GLY A 390 -29.33 12.27 18.72
N LYS A 391 -28.73 12.78 19.81
CA LYS A 391 -29.29 12.67 21.14
C LYS A 391 -30.55 13.56 21.25
N VAL A 392 -31.54 13.07 22.02
CA VAL A 392 -32.73 13.87 22.32
C VAL A 392 -32.32 15.10 23.14
N GLY A 393 -32.79 16.28 22.75
CA GLY A 393 -32.45 17.50 23.46
C GLY A 393 -32.88 17.45 24.95
N PRO A 394 -32.09 18.08 25.83
CA PRO A 394 -32.35 18.03 27.29
C PRO A 394 -33.73 18.53 27.67
N ASP A 395 -34.26 19.55 26.98
CA ASP A 395 -35.59 20.10 27.22
C ASP A 395 -36.72 19.06 26.97
N VAL A 396 -36.56 18.25 25.91
CA VAL A 396 -37.50 17.19 25.56
C VAL A 396 -37.43 16.05 26.57
N LEU A 397 -36.22 15.69 26.99
CA LEU A 397 -35.99 14.66 28.03
C LEU A 397 -36.58 15.12 29.37
N GLN A 398 -36.34 16.37 29.78
CA GLN A 398 -36.87 16.91 31.01
C GLN A 398 -38.39 16.98 31.00
N ALA A 399 -39.01 17.36 29.88
CA ALA A 399 -40.46 17.40 29.75
C ALA A 399 -41.11 16.02 29.90
N GLN A 400 -40.45 14.94 29.48
CA GLN A 400 -40.97 13.57 29.51
C GLN A 400 -40.60 12.81 30.78
N LEU A 401 -39.41 13.03 31.31
CA LEU A 401 -38.88 12.24 32.45
C LEU A 401 -38.91 13.03 33.78
N GLY A 402 -39.19 14.33 33.75
CA GLY A 402 -39.21 15.20 34.93
C GLY A 402 -37.86 15.17 35.66
N ASP A 403 -37.91 15.14 37.01
CA ASP A 403 -36.71 15.08 37.85
C ASP A 403 -35.80 13.85 37.63
N ARG A 404 -36.27 12.84 36.87
CA ARG A 404 -35.46 11.69 36.47
C ARG A 404 -34.47 12.02 35.35
N SER A 405 -34.72 13.12 34.64
CA SER A 405 -33.77 13.63 33.63
C SER A 405 -32.79 14.56 34.31
N ARG A 406 -31.81 14.06 35.02
CA ARG A 406 -30.65 14.91 35.35
C ARG A 406 -29.89 15.21 34.06
N ALA A 407 -29.89 16.48 33.72
CA ALA A 407 -29.19 16.95 32.52
C ALA A 407 -27.69 16.68 32.66
N GLY A 408 -27.18 15.67 31.97
CA GLY A 408 -25.75 15.32 31.93
C GLY A 408 -25.52 14.03 31.17
N ASP A 409 -24.34 13.91 30.60
CA ASP A 409 -23.90 12.72 29.88
C ASP A 409 -23.56 11.55 30.85
N VAL A 410 -23.55 11.83 32.15
CA VAL A 410 -23.23 10.87 33.21
C VAL A 410 -24.37 10.84 34.25
N ALA A 411 -24.85 9.66 34.57
CA ALA A 411 -25.86 9.44 35.57
C ALA A 411 -25.26 8.92 36.90
N PRO A 412 -25.52 9.54 38.05
CA PRO A 412 -25.11 8.97 39.34
C PRO A 412 -25.93 7.70 39.66
N LEU A 413 -25.23 6.63 39.99
CA LEU A 413 -25.83 5.38 40.47
C LEU A 413 -26.00 5.39 41.98
N ASN A 414 -25.02 5.98 42.68
CA ASN A 414 -25.00 6.23 44.13
C ASN A 414 -24.02 7.34 44.45
N ASP A 415 -23.68 7.58 45.73
CA ASP A 415 -22.78 8.64 46.17
C ASP A 415 -21.33 8.47 45.70
N HIS A 416 -20.95 7.30 45.18
CA HIS A 416 -19.60 6.93 44.83
C HIS A 416 -19.45 6.43 43.40
N GLU A 417 -20.54 6.19 42.69
CA GLU A 417 -20.54 5.60 41.35
C GLU A 417 -21.39 6.39 40.37
N VAL A 418 -20.87 6.49 39.15
CA VAL A 418 -21.54 7.13 38.02
C VAL A 418 -21.50 6.18 36.82
N ALA A 419 -22.46 6.32 35.91
CA ALA A 419 -22.50 5.57 34.66
C ALA A 419 -22.78 6.48 33.45
N SER A 420 -22.20 6.15 32.31
CA SER A 420 -22.54 6.68 31.01
C SER A 420 -22.84 5.54 30.05
N VAL A 421 -23.72 5.78 29.07
CA VAL A 421 -24.08 4.82 28.04
C VAL A 421 -24.04 5.52 26.69
N ASP A 422 -23.18 5.04 25.78
CA ASP A 422 -23.07 5.53 24.43
C ASP A 422 -23.40 4.43 23.41
N LEU A 423 -24.08 4.84 22.34
CA LEU A 423 -24.36 3.98 21.19
C LEU A 423 -23.59 4.51 19.99
N LEU A 424 -22.58 3.76 19.55
CA LEU A 424 -21.81 4.10 18.38
C LEU A 424 -22.13 3.17 17.22
N ARG A 425 -22.24 3.73 16.02
CA ARG A 425 -22.31 2.96 14.78
C ARG A 425 -20.92 2.79 14.20
N ASP A 426 -20.65 1.61 13.64
CA ASP A 426 -19.40 1.37 12.91
C ASP A 426 -19.34 2.28 11.67
N GLY A 427 -18.36 3.17 11.67
CA GLY A 427 -18.09 4.10 10.57
C GLY A 427 -16.70 3.92 9.94
N PHE A 428 -15.93 2.92 10.40
CA PHE A 428 -14.51 2.80 10.07
C PHE A 428 -14.16 1.59 9.21
N ASP A 429 -15.03 0.60 9.10
CA ASP A 429 -14.79 -0.70 8.47
C ASP A 429 -13.53 -1.45 9.01
N ASP A 430 -12.94 -0.96 10.11
CA ASP A 430 -11.83 -1.55 10.85
C ASP A 430 -12.28 -1.89 12.27
N PRO A 431 -12.55 -3.16 12.58
CA PRO A 431 -13.13 -3.56 13.86
C PRO A 431 -12.22 -3.26 15.06
N PHE A 432 -10.89 -3.32 14.92
CA PHE A 432 -9.98 -2.93 15.98
C PHE A 432 -10.04 -1.43 16.26
N LEU A 433 -10.00 -0.61 15.21
CA LEU A 433 -10.10 0.84 15.34
C LEU A 433 -11.47 1.24 15.90
N PHE A 434 -12.54 0.59 15.45
CA PHE A 434 -13.88 0.80 15.98
C PHE A 434 -13.95 0.53 17.49
N GLY A 435 -13.43 -0.61 17.97
CA GLY A 435 -13.38 -0.93 19.40
C GLY A 435 -12.61 0.11 20.20
N LYS A 436 -11.44 0.55 19.69
CA LYS A 436 -10.62 1.60 20.32
C LYS A 436 -11.37 2.93 20.43
N VAL A 437 -12.00 3.39 19.34
CA VAL A 437 -12.77 4.64 19.32
C VAL A 437 -13.98 4.54 20.26
N ALA A 438 -14.68 3.41 20.25
CA ALA A 438 -15.83 3.18 21.12
C ALA A 438 -15.46 3.27 22.61
N ALA A 439 -14.35 2.64 22.99
CA ALA A 439 -13.87 2.73 24.39
C ALA A 439 -13.48 4.16 24.78
N VAL A 440 -12.67 4.83 23.96
CA VAL A 440 -12.21 6.22 24.24
C VAL A 440 -13.40 7.17 24.29
N HIS A 441 -14.39 7.01 23.42
CA HIS A 441 -15.59 7.84 23.41
C HIS A 441 -16.41 7.65 24.69
N ALA A 442 -16.75 6.41 25.05
CA ALA A 442 -17.52 6.12 26.25
C ALA A 442 -16.81 6.53 27.55
N LEU A 443 -15.47 6.51 27.56
CA LEU A 443 -14.68 6.94 28.71
C LEU A 443 -14.58 8.47 28.85
N SER A 444 -14.79 9.24 27.79
CA SER A 444 -14.61 10.69 27.80
C SER A 444 -15.55 11.39 28.80
N ASP A 445 -16.81 10.98 28.85
CA ASP A 445 -17.80 11.53 29.76
C ASP A 445 -17.50 11.15 31.21
N LEU A 446 -17.07 9.93 31.48
CA LEU A 446 -16.64 9.48 32.80
C LEU A 446 -15.41 10.24 33.30
N HIS A 447 -14.42 10.48 32.45
CA HIS A 447 -13.24 11.26 32.80
C HIS A 447 -13.59 12.73 33.03
N ALA A 448 -14.50 13.31 32.24
CA ALA A 448 -14.99 14.66 32.46
C ALA A 448 -15.72 14.81 33.79
N ALA A 449 -16.41 13.74 34.25
CA ALA A 449 -17.07 13.66 35.57
C ALA A 449 -16.10 13.35 36.72
N GLY A 450 -14.79 13.16 36.46
CA GLY A 450 -13.78 12.87 37.50
C GLY A 450 -13.72 11.43 37.96
N ALA A 451 -14.26 10.47 37.19
CA ALA A 451 -14.18 9.06 37.53
C ALA A 451 -12.72 8.54 37.51
N THR A 452 -12.33 7.84 38.59
CA THR A 452 -10.92 7.41 38.78
C THR A 452 -10.67 5.96 38.43
N HIS A 453 -11.70 5.09 38.47
CA HIS A 453 -11.59 3.66 38.22
C HIS A 453 -12.67 3.19 37.24
N PRO A 454 -12.69 3.70 35.97
CA PRO A 454 -13.72 3.33 35.02
C PRO A 454 -13.63 1.85 34.63
N ARG A 455 -14.77 1.27 34.27
CA ARG A 455 -14.91 -0.08 33.71
C ARG A 455 -15.84 -0.02 32.51
N LEU A 456 -15.69 -0.91 31.58
CA LEU A 456 -16.51 -0.96 30.36
C LEU A 456 -17.41 -2.19 30.34
N LEU A 457 -18.66 -1.98 29.93
CA LEU A 457 -19.56 -3.00 29.43
C LEU A 457 -19.80 -2.75 27.94
N ALA A 458 -19.69 -3.77 27.11
CA ALA A 458 -19.85 -3.63 25.67
C ALA A 458 -21.05 -4.47 25.17
N ALA A 459 -22.02 -3.82 24.51
CA ALA A 459 -23.04 -4.50 23.71
C ALA A 459 -22.75 -4.34 22.24
N LEU A 460 -22.50 -5.43 21.51
CA LEU A 460 -22.00 -5.43 20.16
C LEU A 460 -23.03 -5.99 19.18
N THR A 461 -23.33 -5.24 18.11
CA THR A 461 -24.08 -5.74 16.96
C THR A 461 -23.14 -5.82 15.78
N LEU A 462 -22.83 -7.02 15.34
CA LEU A 462 -21.89 -7.28 14.24
C LEU A 462 -22.63 -7.64 12.96
N PRO A 463 -22.00 -7.47 11.78
CA PRO A 463 -22.56 -7.89 10.50
C PRO A 463 -22.90 -9.39 10.51
N TYR A 464 -23.96 -9.76 9.78
CA TYR A 464 -24.35 -11.17 9.65
C TYR A 464 -23.23 -11.99 9.01
N ALA A 465 -22.66 -12.92 9.77
CA ALA A 465 -21.53 -13.75 9.37
C ALA A 465 -21.64 -15.14 9.99
N ARG A 466 -20.94 -16.13 9.42
CA ARG A 466 -20.76 -17.43 10.07
C ARG A 466 -19.85 -17.29 11.29
N SER A 467 -19.87 -18.28 12.16
CA SER A 467 -19.16 -18.28 13.45
C SER A 467 -17.67 -17.92 13.34
N VAL A 468 -16.94 -18.43 12.32
CA VAL A 468 -15.49 -18.16 12.16
C VAL A 468 -15.23 -16.70 11.78
N PRO A 469 -15.80 -16.11 10.74
CA PRO A 469 -15.63 -14.68 10.45
C PRO A 469 -16.13 -13.78 11.58
N LEU A 470 -17.20 -14.17 12.28
CA LEU A 470 -17.73 -13.43 13.42
C LEU A 470 -16.74 -13.40 14.60
N SER A 471 -16.14 -14.55 14.95
CA SER A 471 -15.14 -14.61 16.03
C SER A 471 -13.89 -13.77 15.72
N ARG A 472 -13.48 -13.70 14.44
CA ARG A 472 -12.38 -12.84 14.01
C ARG A 472 -12.66 -11.35 14.22
N ASP A 473 -13.88 -10.90 13.94
CA ASP A 473 -14.28 -9.51 14.19
C ASP A 473 -14.36 -9.22 15.69
N LEU A 474 -14.93 -10.12 16.48
CA LEU A 474 -14.98 -10.00 17.93
C LEU A 474 -13.60 -9.89 18.56
N GLU A 475 -12.64 -10.72 18.14
CA GLU A 475 -11.24 -10.66 18.61
C GLU A 475 -10.64 -9.26 18.35
N GLN A 476 -10.87 -8.67 17.20
CA GLN A 476 -10.37 -7.34 16.86
C GLN A 476 -11.07 -6.23 17.66
N VAL A 477 -12.41 -6.25 17.77
CA VAL A 477 -13.17 -5.26 18.54
C VAL A 477 -12.77 -5.30 20.01
N GLN A 478 -12.72 -6.50 20.60
CA GLN A 478 -12.34 -6.67 22.00
C GLN A 478 -10.94 -6.12 22.27
N ALA A 479 -9.96 -6.47 21.44
CA ALA A 479 -8.60 -5.93 21.57
C ALA A 479 -8.56 -4.40 21.41
N GLY A 480 -9.43 -3.84 20.55
CA GLY A 480 -9.60 -2.40 20.42
C GLY A 480 -10.12 -1.76 21.70
N LEU A 481 -11.17 -2.33 22.31
CA LEU A 481 -11.72 -1.89 23.60
C LEU A 481 -10.64 -1.92 24.70
N GLU A 482 -9.93 -3.04 24.82
CA GLU A 482 -8.88 -3.25 25.82
C GLU A 482 -7.68 -2.31 25.63
N SER A 483 -7.40 -1.86 24.40
CA SER A 483 -6.31 -0.91 24.10
C SER A 483 -6.48 0.47 24.76
N ALA A 484 -7.65 0.80 25.27
CA ALA A 484 -7.91 2.00 26.06
C ALA A 484 -7.35 1.94 27.48
N GLY A 485 -6.82 0.78 27.92
CA GLY A 485 -6.22 0.60 29.26
C GLY A 485 -7.24 0.47 30.40
N VAL A 486 -8.50 0.20 30.07
CA VAL A 486 -9.62 0.06 31.02
C VAL A 486 -10.19 -1.35 30.92
N PRO A 487 -10.49 -2.03 32.08
CA PRO A 487 -11.03 -3.37 32.03
C PRO A 487 -12.42 -3.42 31.38
N VAL A 488 -12.59 -4.33 30.43
CA VAL A 488 -13.88 -4.74 29.91
C VAL A 488 -14.41 -5.86 30.84
N ILE A 489 -15.44 -5.56 31.62
CA ILE A 489 -15.91 -6.46 32.66
C ILE A 489 -17.08 -7.35 32.22
N GLY A 490 -17.59 -7.17 31.04
CA GLY A 490 -18.67 -7.95 30.45
C GLY A 490 -19.29 -7.29 29.25
N GLY A 491 -20.33 -7.90 28.71
CA GLY A 491 -21.06 -7.41 27.56
C GLY A 491 -21.89 -8.49 26.89
N HIS A 492 -22.50 -8.11 25.76
CA HIS A 492 -23.36 -9.00 24.96
C HIS A 492 -23.18 -8.73 23.47
#